data_ec38a08b7ba50ce3b4bde43acf0a3369
#
_entry.id   ec38a08b7ba50ce3b4bde43acf0a3369
#
_cell.length_a   1.000
_cell.length_b   1.000
_cell.length_c   1.000
_cell.angle_alpha   90.00
_cell.angle_beta   90.00
_cell.angle_gamma   90.00
#
_symmetry.space_group_name_H-M   'P 1'
#
loop_
_entity.id
_entity.type
_entity.pdbx_description
1 polymer ?
#
loop_
_entity_poly.entity_id
_entity_poly.type
_entity_poly.pdbx_seq_one_letter_code
_entity_poly.pdbx_strand_id
1 'polypeptide(L)'
;MTAREKKIIIAVVVVVVCVPLVFVGVMVGAAVVGYRAAMRAGSEAATIQNLKTIGAIEAQYFLTHNRTFGTLDQLIKEQELSRKFSGHPAVADGYVLTLSVAPKPNGSSSYKITADPEPGLSGAHHFYVDSNEDRIRVNPDHQAGPNDPFN
;
A
#
# COMPACT_ATOMS: atom_id res chain seq x y z
N MET A 1 53.92 30.22 -18.28
CA MET A 1 52.92 29.88 -17.25
C MET A 1 53.60 29.41 -16.00
N THR A 2 53.49 30.15 -14.90
CA THR A 2 54.15 29.88 -13.67
C THR A 2 53.50 28.73 -12.90
N ALA A 3 54.19 28.07 -11.98
CA ALA A 3 53.64 27.00 -11.15
C ALA A 3 52.42 27.45 -10.32
N ARG A 4 52.35 28.74 -9.98
CA ARG A 4 51.26 29.36 -9.26
C ARG A 4 50.01 29.48 -10.13
N GLU A 5 50.15 29.88 -11.37
CA GLU A 5 49.04 29.99 -12.36
C GLU A 5 48.43 28.62 -12.64
N LYS A 6 49.24 27.57 -12.79
CA LYS A 6 48.77 26.19 -12.98
C LYS A 6 47.90 25.70 -11.79
N LYS A 7 48.35 25.99 -10.54
CA LYS A 7 47.58 25.62 -9.35
C LYS A 7 46.26 26.35 -9.27
N ILE A 8 46.21 27.62 -9.60
CA ILE A 8 44.97 28.42 -9.62
C ILE A 8 43.98 27.89 -10.67
N ILE A 9 44.48 27.59 -11.87
CA ILE A 9 43.63 27.04 -12.94
C ILE A 9 43.06 25.68 -12.54
N ILE A 10 43.87 24.80 -11.98
CA ILE A 10 43.42 23.50 -11.50
C ILE A 10 42.36 23.67 -10.41
N ALA A 11 42.60 24.56 -9.45
CA ALA A 11 41.62 24.80 -8.37
C ALA A 11 40.29 25.35 -8.94
N VAL A 12 40.34 26.28 -9.89
CA VAL A 12 39.11 26.80 -10.51
C VAL A 12 38.38 25.73 -11.29
N VAL A 13 39.09 24.91 -12.08
CA VAL A 13 38.49 23.81 -12.85
C VAL A 13 37.83 22.79 -11.91
N VAL A 14 38.48 22.42 -10.79
CA VAL A 14 37.91 21.49 -9.79
C VAL A 14 36.65 22.09 -9.18
N VAL A 15 36.63 23.34 -8.80
CA VAL A 15 35.44 23.99 -8.22
C VAL A 15 34.30 24.05 -9.23
N VAL A 16 34.59 24.48 -10.47
CA VAL A 16 33.58 24.63 -11.53
C VAL A 16 32.97 23.31 -11.97
N VAL A 17 33.71 22.21 -11.87
CA VAL A 17 33.22 20.86 -12.24
C VAL A 17 32.62 20.14 -11.07
N CYS A 18 33.27 20.12 -9.90
CA CYS A 18 32.83 19.32 -8.75
C CYS A 18 31.59 19.90 -8.05
N VAL A 19 31.48 21.23 -7.95
CA VAL A 19 30.32 21.85 -7.28
C VAL A 19 29.00 21.55 -7.98
N PRO A 20 28.87 21.68 -9.31
CA PRO A 20 27.64 21.29 -9.99
C PRO A 20 27.33 19.80 -9.90
N LEU A 21 28.35 18.93 -9.96
CA LEU A 21 28.13 17.48 -9.82
C LEU A 21 27.59 17.09 -8.45
N VAL A 22 28.11 17.67 -7.37
CA VAL A 22 27.59 17.47 -6.02
C VAL A 22 26.16 17.99 -5.91
N PHE A 23 25.87 19.15 -6.47
CA PHE A 23 24.52 19.73 -6.45
C PHE A 23 23.51 18.87 -7.19
N VAL A 24 23.85 18.37 -8.38
CA VAL A 24 23.01 17.42 -9.13
C VAL A 24 22.80 16.12 -8.34
N GLY A 25 23.85 15.58 -7.72
CA GLY A 25 23.75 14.38 -6.88
C GLY A 25 22.77 14.54 -5.72
N VAL A 26 22.83 15.68 -5.02
CA VAL A 26 21.88 15.99 -3.92
C VAL A 26 20.46 16.14 -4.44
N MET A 27 20.25 16.83 -5.56
CA MET A 27 18.91 17.00 -6.15
C MET A 27 18.30 15.68 -6.59
N VAL A 28 19.08 14.80 -7.23
CA VAL A 28 18.62 13.47 -7.64
C VAL A 28 18.30 12.61 -6.41
N GLY A 29 19.14 12.64 -5.38
CA GLY A 29 18.89 11.92 -4.14
C GLY A 29 17.58 12.35 -3.45
N ALA A 30 17.35 13.65 -3.34
CA ALA A 30 16.12 14.20 -2.76
C ALA A 30 14.87 13.82 -3.60
N ALA A 31 14.98 13.85 -4.93
CA ALA A 31 13.90 13.46 -5.82
C ALA A 31 13.49 11.97 -5.67
N VAL A 32 14.48 11.08 -5.55
CA VAL A 32 14.22 9.64 -5.34
C VAL A 32 13.50 9.38 -4.01
N VAL A 33 13.91 10.04 -2.93
CA VAL A 33 13.26 9.89 -1.61
C VAL A 33 11.82 10.41 -1.67
N GLY A 34 11.60 11.58 -2.27
CA GLY A 34 10.26 12.16 -2.43
C GLY A 34 9.35 11.29 -3.29
N TYR A 35 9.87 10.73 -4.38
CA TYR A 35 9.12 9.82 -5.25
C TYR A 35 8.66 8.55 -4.52
N ARG A 36 9.55 7.90 -3.75
CA ARG A 36 9.20 6.72 -2.96
C ARG A 36 8.14 7.01 -1.90
N ALA A 37 8.24 8.15 -1.22
CA ALA A 37 7.24 8.57 -0.24
C ALA A 37 5.87 8.82 -0.91
N ALA A 38 5.84 9.47 -2.07
CA ALA A 38 4.62 9.71 -2.83
C ALA A 38 3.98 8.41 -3.33
N MET A 39 4.78 7.48 -3.85
CA MET A 39 4.30 6.16 -4.28
C MET A 39 3.66 5.39 -3.12
N ARG A 40 4.32 5.34 -1.95
CA ARG A 40 3.79 4.70 -0.75
C ARG A 40 2.45 5.32 -0.33
N ALA A 41 2.39 6.63 -0.18
CA ALA A 41 1.16 7.32 0.21
C ALA A 41 0.02 7.08 -0.80
N GLY A 42 0.33 7.04 -2.09
CA GLY A 42 -0.64 6.70 -3.14
C GLY A 42 -1.17 5.27 -3.02
N SER A 43 -0.29 4.29 -2.81
CA SER A 43 -0.67 2.89 -2.62
C SER A 43 -1.50 2.69 -1.34
N GLU A 44 -1.14 3.33 -0.23
CA GLU A 44 -1.92 3.29 1.02
C GLU A 44 -3.33 3.85 0.83
N ALA A 45 -3.45 5.03 0.22
CA ALA A 45 -4.74 5.66 -0.05
C ALA A 45 -5.62 4.81 -0.97
N ALA A 46 -5.05 4.22 -2.03
CA ALA A 46 -5.74 3.30 -2.92
C ALA A 46 -6.21 2.03 -2.19
N THR A 47 -5.36 1.48 -1.31
CA THR A 47 -5.68 0.29 -0.51
C THR A 47 -6.81 0.55 0.48
N ILE A 48 -6.80 1.68 1.18
CA ILE A 48 -7.90 2.10 2.05
C ILE A 48 -9.21 2.19 1.27
N GLN A 49 -9.17 2.76 0.07
CA GLN A 49 -10.36 2.82 -0.80
C GLN A 49 -10.80 1.44 -1.27
N ASN A 50 -9.87 0.54 -1.58
CA ASN A 50 -10.19 -0.85 -1.95
C ASN A 50 -10.87 -1.60 -0.79
N LEU A 51 -10.35 -1.47 0.44
CA LEU A 51 -10.95 -2.10 1.62
C LEU A 51 -12.38 -1.60 1.88
N LYS A 52 -12.62 -0.29 1.76
CA LYS A 52 -13.97 0.30 1.86
C LYS A 52 -14.90 -0.24 0.76
N THR A 53 -14.41 -0.36 -0.45
CA THR A 53 -15.18 -0.90 -1.58
C THR A 53 -15.56 -2.36 -1.33
N ILE A 54 -14.60 -3.20 -0.92
CA ILE A 54 -14.86 -4.61 -0.63
C ILE A 54 -15.85 -4.73 0.54
N GLY A 55 -15.69 -3.96 1.62
CA GLY A 55 -16.63 -3.96 2.76
C GLY A 55 -18.06 -3.59 2.36
N ALA A 56 -18.22 -2.58 1.51
CA ALA A 56 -19.55 -2.19 1.00
C ALA A 56 -20.20 -3.28 0.15
N ILE A 57 -19.43 -3.94 -0.72
CA ILE A 57 -19.89 -5.06 -1.54
C ILE A 57 -20.23 -6.26 -0.66
N GLU A 58 -19.41 -6.58 0.34
CA GLU A 58 -19.68 -7.64 1.30
C GLU A 58 -20.97 -7.40 2.09
N ALA A 59 -21.23 -6.16 2.48
CA ALA A 59 -22.49 -5.80 3.16
C ALA A 59 -23.70 -6.03 2.24
N GLN A 60 -23.61 -5.70 0.96
CA GLN A 60 -24.66 -5.98 -0.03
C GLN A 60 -24.84 -7.49 -0.26
N TYR A 61 -23.74 -8.22 -0.46
CA TYR A 61 -23.75 -9.67 -0.63
C TYR A 61 -24.41 -10.38 0.55
N PHE A 62 -24.10 -9.99 1.77
CA PHE A 62 -24.69 -10.52 3.01
C PHE A 62 -26.21 -10.39 3.04
N LEU A 63 -26.76 -9.28 2.55
CA LEU A 63 -28.22 -9.07 2.53
C LEU A 63 -28.93 -9.97 1.53
N THR A 64 -28.27 -10.34 0.42
CA THR A 64 -28.85 -11.12 -0.67
C THR A 64 -28.57 -12.63 -0.56
N HIS A 65 -27.57 -13.03 0.24
CA HIS A 65 -27.06 -14.41 0.34
C HIS A 65 -27.24 -15.04 1.72
N ASN A 66 -28.45 -15.01 2.25
CA ASN A 66 -28.81 -15.66 3.51
C ASN A 66 -27.91 -15.31 4.69
N ARG A 67 -27.49 -14.05 4.81
CA ARG A 67 -26.59 -13.55 5.87
C ARG A 67 -25.20 -14.22 5.88
N THR A 68 -24.71 -14.55 4.70
CA THR A 68 -23.35 -15.06 4.50
C THR A 68 -22.54 -14.07 3.70
N PHE A 69 -21.28 -13.87 4.06
CA PHE A 69 -20.31 -13.09 3.30
C PHE A 69 -19.67 -13.93 2.19
N GLY A 70 -19.20 -13.29 1.13
CA GLY A 70 -18.58 -13.92 -0.02
C GLY A 70 -17.06 -14.00 0.09
N THR A 71 -16.45 -14.91 -0.65
CA THR A 71 -15.02 -14.87 -0.95
C THR A 71 -14.74 -13.90 -2.08
N LEU A 72 -13.51 -13.41 -2.25
CA LEU A 72 -13.14 -12.55 -3.40
C LEU A 72 -13.58 -13.17 -4.74
N ASP A 73 -13.39 -14.47 -4.91
CA ASP A 73 -13.78 -15.17 -6.14
C ASP A 73 -15.29 -15.18 -6.37
N GLN A 74 -16.08 -15.34 -5.31
CA GLN A 74 -17.55 -15.29 -5.40
C GLN A 74 -18.01 -13.90 -5.81
N LEU A 75 -17.50 -12.84 -5.14
CA LEU A 75 -17.83 -11.46 -5.47
C LEU A 75 -17.44 -11.07 -6.90
N ILE A 76 -16.28 -11.56 -7.38
CA ILE A 76 -15.85 -11.34 -8.76
C ILE A 76 -16.71 -12.12 -9.75
N LYS A 77 -17.05 -13.37 -9.45
CA LYS A 77 -17.90 -14.21 -10.31
C LYS A 77 -19.29 -13.63 -10.52
N GLU A 78 -19.85 -13.05 -9.49
CA GLU A 78 -21.15 -12.38 -9.55
C GLU A 78 -21.08 -10.95 -10.13
N GLN A 79 -19.90 -10.52 -10.56
CA GLN A 79 -19.60 -9.20 -11.14
C GLN A 79 -19.84 -8.02 -10.19
N GLU A 80 -19.93 -8.26 -8.91
CA GLU A 80 -20.05 -7.23 -7.88
C GLU A 80 -18.68 -6.57 -7.60
N LEU A 81 -17.59 -7.36 -7.69
CA LEU A 81 -16.23 -6.89 -7.49
C LEU A 81 -15.41 -6.92 -8.78
N SER A 82 -14.56 -5.92 -8.96
CA SER A 82 -13.65 -5.82 -10.12
C SER A 82 -12.66 -6.97 -10.19
N ARG A 83 -12.34 -7.41 -11.41
CA ARG A 83 -11.32 -8.44 -11.69
C ARG A 83 -9.90 -8.04 -11.26
N LYS A 84 -9.64 -6.79 -10.92
CA LYS A 84 -8.34 -6.38 -10.37
C LYS A 84 -7.97 -7.09 -9.06
N PHE A 85 -8.97 -7.62 -8.37
CA PHE A 85 -8.81 -8.40 -7.13
C PHE A 85 -8.70 -9.91 -7.38
N SER A 86 -8.68 -10.37 -8.64
CA SER A 86 -8.45 -11.76 -8.97
C SER A 86 -7.00 -12.13 -8.73
N GLY A 87 -6.78 -13.38 -8.33
CA GLY A 87 -5.43 -13.92 -8.07
C GLY A 87 -5.33 -14.62 -6.72
N HIS A 88 -4.33 -15.48 -6.58
CA HIS A 88 -4.05 -16.21 -5.34
C HIS A 88 -2.54 -16.16 -5.03
N PRO A 89 -2.08 -15.19 -4.23
CA PRO A 89 -2.86 -14.15 -3.51
C PRO A 89 -3.39 -13.04 -4.45
N ALA A 90 -4.46 -12.37 -4.03
CA ALA A 90 -4.96 -11.18 -4.70
C ALA A 90 -4.00 -10.00 -4.45
N VAL A 91 -3.56 -9.34 -5.51
CA VAL A 91 -2.65 -8.18 -5.41
C VAL A 91 -3.29 -6.99 -6.11
N ALA A 92 -3.41 -5.88 -5.40
CA ALA A 92 -3.93 -4.63 -5.95
C ALA A 92 -3.21 -3.43 -5.33
N ASP A 93 -2.80 -2.50 -6.19
CA ASP A 93 -2.17 -1.22 -5.81
C ASP A 93 -0.93 -1.37 -4.89
N GLY A 94 -0.15 -2.46 -5.07
CA GLY A 94 1.05 -2.76 -4.29
C GLY A 94 0.79 -3.44 -2.95
N TYR A 95 -0.43 -3.98 -2.75
CA TYR A 95 -0.82 -4.70 -1.54
C TYR A 95 -1.35 -6.10 -1.84
N VAL A 96 -0.96 -7.04 -1.00
CA VAL A 96 -1.52 -8.39 -0.96
C VAL A 96 -2.78 -8.35 -0.09
N LEU A 97 -3.91 -8.68 -0.69
CA LEU A 97 -5.21 -8.70 -0.03
C LEU A 97 -5.60 -10.14 0.32
N THR A 98 -5.93 -10.37 1.58
CA THR A 98 -6.40 -11.67 2.05
C THR A 98 -7.78 -11.51 2.71
N LEU A 99 -8.83 -11.97 2.02
CA LEU A 99 -10.19 -12.06 2.56
C LEU A 99 -10.43 -13.47 3.10
N SER A 100 -10.84 -13.56 4.34
CA SER A 100 -11.21 -14.81 5.00
C SER A 100 -12.63 -14.73 5.53
N VAL A 101 -13.47 -15.70 5.16
CA VAL A 101 -14.86 -15.84 5.64
C VAL A 101 -14.94 -17.01 6.60
N ALA A 102 -15.57 -16.81 7.76
CA ALA A 102 -15.75 -17.83 8.76
C ALA A 102 -17.25 -17.97 9.14
N PRO A 103 -17.80 -19.21 9.21
CA PRO A 103 -19.16 -19.43 9.67
C PRO A 103 -19.30 -19.10 11.16
N LYS A 104 -20.48 -18.61 11.54
CA LYS A 104 -20.87 -18.40 12.96
C LYS A 104 -21.89 -19.45 13.39
N PRO A 105 -21.98 -19.76 14.71
CA PRO A 105 -22.93 -20.76 15.24
C PRO A 105 -24.42 -20.48 14.95
N ASN A 106 -24.77 -19.22 14.71
CA ASN A 106 -26.13 -18.77 14.39
C ASN A 106 -26.54 -18.93 12.91
N GLY A 107 -25.73 -19.61 12.10
CA GLY A 107 -25.97 -19.80 10.67
C GLY A 107 -25.58 -18.61 9.78
N SER A 108 -25.08 -17.53 10.36
CA SER A 108 -24.49 -16.42 9.59
C SER A 108 -22.97 -16.64 9.40
N SER A 109 -22.29 -15.71 8.75
CA SER A 109 -20.83 -15.71 8.67
C SER A 109 -20.24 -14.41 9.20
N SER A 110 -18.92 -14.36 9.28
CA SER A 110 -18.12 -13.14 9.48
C SER A 110 -16.99 -13.12 8.47
N TYR A 111 -16.51 -11.95 8.14
CA TYR A 111 -15.30 -11.80 7.31
C TYR A 111 -14.23 -11.00 8.05
N LYS A 112 -13.01 -11.17 7.59
CA LYS A 112 -11.88 -10.30 7.88
C LYS A 112 -11.05 -10.13 6.61
N ILE A 113 -10.52 -8.93 6.41
CA ILE A 113 -9.61 -8.61 5.32
C ILE A 113 -8.31 -8.07 5.93
N THR A 114 -7.18 -8.60 5.48
CA THR A 114 -5.87 -7.99 5.71
C THR A 114 -5.34 -7.46 4.39
N ALA A 115 -4.64 -6.34 4.44
CA ALA A 115 -3.90 -5.79 3.32
C ALA A 115 -2.46 -5.53 3.77
N ASP A 116 -1.56 -6.33 3.22
CA ASP A 116 -0.14 -6.31 3.56
C ASP A 116 0.67 -5.77 2.36
N PRO A 117 1.63 -4.85 2.57
CA PRO A 117 2.41 -4.29 1.47
C PRO A 117 3.25 -5.37 0.77
N GLU A 118 3.33 -5.31 -0.56
CA GLU A 118 4.23 -6.18 -1.33
C GLU A 118 5.70 -5.91 -0.99
N PRO A 119 6.57 -6.93 -1.15
CA PRO A 119 8.01 -6.74 -1.04
C PRO A 119 8.50 -5.62 -1.96
N GLY A 120 9.10 -4.58 -1.40
CA GLY A 120 9.57 -3.40 -2.12
C GLY A 120 8.77 -2.12 -1.81
N LEU A 121 7.58 -2.21 -1.25
CA LEU A 121 6.83 -1.06 -0.72
C LEU A 121 7.22 -0.81 0.76
N SER A 122 8.52 -0.62 1.00
CA SER A 122 9.07 -0.54 2.35
C SER A 122 8.56 0.67 3.14
N GLY A 123 8.26 0.48 4.43
CA GLY A 123 7.72 1.48 5.33
C GLY A 123 6.25 1.84 5.07
N ALA A 124 5.53 1.04 4.29
CA ALA A 124 4.09 1.14 4.13
C ALA A 124 3.37 0.45 5.31
N HIS A 125 2.20 0.95 5.66
CA HIS A 125 1.40 0.41 6.74
C HIS A 125 0.65 -0.85 6.33
N HIS A 126 0.36 -1.72 7.30
CA HIS A 126 -0.54 -2.86 7.16
C HIS A 126 -1.95 -2.46 7.58
N PHE A 127 -2.96 -3.00 6.90
CA PHE A 127 -4.36 -2.66 7.18
C PHE A 127 -5.19 -3.90 7.49
N TYR A 128 -6.19 -3.72 8.34
CA TYR A 128 -7.14 -4.73 8.73
C TYR A 128 -8.56 -4.14 8.80
N VAL A 129 -9.56 -4.91 8.37
CA VAL A 129 -10.98 -4.61 8.56
C VAL A 129 -11.73 -5.92 8.76
N ASP A 130 -12.79 -5.90 9.56
CA ASP A 130 -13.67 -7.04 9.76
C ASP A 130 -15.15 -6.66 9.79
N SER A 131 -16.00 -7.67 9.74
CA SER A 131 -17.46 -7.53 9.73
C SER A 131 -18.08 -7.05 11.05
N ASN A 132 -17.31 -6.88 12.12
CA ASN A 132 -17.85 -6.45 13.40
C ASN A 132 -17.90 -4.94 13.54
N GLU A 133 -16.91 -4.23 12.98
CA GLU A 133 -16.78 -2.80 13.18
C GLU A 133 -16.76 -1.97 11.89
N ASP A 134 -16.51 -2.56 10.74
CA ASP A 134 -16.39 -1.87 9.43
C ASP A 134 -15.45 -0.65 9.45
N ARG A 135 -14.46 -0.68 10.36
CA ARG A 135 -13.44 0.37 10.53
C ARG A 135 -12.08 -0.20 10.22
N ILE A 136 -11.31 0.55 9.44
CA ILE A 136 -9.97 0.14 9.07
C ILE A 136 -9.02 0.38 10.23
N ARG A 137 -8.28 -0.65 10.61
CA ARG A 137 -7.19 -0.60 11.58
C ARG A 137 -5.85 -0.59 10.87
N VAL A 138 -4.84 -0.02 11.49
CA VAL A 138 -3.52 0.18 10.89
C VAL A 138 -2.42 -0.25 11.85
N ASN A 139 -1.38 -0.88 11.29
CA ASN A 139 -0.13 -1.18 11.99
C ASN A 139 1.06 -0.83 11.09
N PRO A 140 2.07 -0.08 11.58
CA PRO A 140 3.23 0.31 10.78
C PRO A 140 4.29 -0.79 10.62
N ASP A 141 4.32 -1.79 11.49
CA ASP A 141 5.47 -2.68 11.64
C ASP A 141 5.18 -4.14 11.28
N HIS A 142 3.92 -4.57 11.41
CA HIS A 142 3.50 -5.95 11.18
C HIS A 142 2.06 -6.02 10.71
N GLN A 143 1.62 -7.21 10.29
CA GLN A 143 0.25 -7.45 9.84
C GLN A 143 -0.76 -6.93 10.88
N ALA A 144 -1.64 -6.05 10.43
CA ALA A 144 -2.65 -5.44 11.28
C ALA A 144 -3.72 -6.46 11.71
N GLY A 145 -4.28 -6.26 12.89
CA GLY A 145 -5.27 -7.15 13.51
C GLY A 145 -6.35 -6.40 14.29
N PRO A 146 -7.26 -7.15 14.95
CA PRO A 146 -8.45 -6.59 15.61
C PRO A 146 -8.15 -5.70 16.82
N ASN A 147 -6.93 -5.71 17.35
CA ASN A 147 -6.52 -4.92 18.51
C ASN A 147 -5.69 -3.68 18.16
N ASP A 148 -5.36 -3.49 16.86
CA ASP A 148 -4.58 -2.35 16.42
C ASP A 148 -5.43 -1.06 16.37
N PRO A 149 -4.79 0.12 16.41
CA PRO A 149 -5.50 1.38 16.36
C PRO A 149 -6.24 1.58 15.03
N PHE A 150 -7.27 2.41 15.06
CA PHE A 150 -7.98 2.80 13.84
C PHE A 150 -7.15 3.80 13.02
N ASN A 151 -7.31 3.70 11.71
CA ASN A 151 -6.73 4.64 10.74
C ASN A 151 -7.50 5.96 10.74
#